data_49338771c4c420672b9df1db5ee15fbe
#
_entry.id   49338771c4c420672b9df1db5ee15fbe
#
_cell.length_a   1.000
_cell.length_b   1.000
_cell.length_c   1.000
_cell.angle_alpha   90.00
_cell.angle_beta   90.00
_cell.angle_gamma   90.00
#
_symmetry.space_group_name_H-M   'P 1'
#
loop_
_entity.id
_entity.type
_entity.pdbx_description
1 polymer ?
#
loop_
_entity_poly.entity_id
_entity_poly.type
_entity_poly.pdbx_seq_one_letter_code
_entity_poly.pdbx_strand_id
1 'polypeptide(L)'
;METETDLRRHDLLIDGKRLPPGTGEYSIDINPATEEPIALVAQGSAADVDTAVHAARAALKVWNAIRAAERARILMRLAGLMRANLDELAALESLDAGKPISAVMRQDIPAAIDTLEYYAGWCDKINGQVVPVRPDALTYTLREPVGVVAAIVPWNFPLMIGMWKIAPALACGCTLIVKPAEITPLTALRLGELALEAGVPPGVLNIVTGKGRVVGDALVAHPGIDKLTFTGSPSVGRGILQGAAGNFKRVTLELGGKSANLIFPDANLDNAVRAAASGIFFNTGQVCSAGSRILAHRDVYDEVVERLAARAKAVKVGDPAARETSMGPLISAAQMKTVLGYVETGRSEGASLVTGGVRVGERGFFVEPTVFANVEHEMRISQEEIFGPVASVIRFNDEADAIRIANGTLYSLAAGVWSADIGRVHRVARDLRAGTVWINTYGYTDVRLPWGGSGDSGFGREHGDVAIENFTEPKAVWLAIDQ
;
A
#
# COMPACT_ATOMS: atom_id res chain seq x y z
N MET A 1 7.84 32.84 -9.21
CA MET A 1 6.58 32.07 -9.35
C MET A 1 6.53 31.63 -10.80
N GLU A 2 6.78 30.33 -11.04
CA GLU A 2 6.51 29.78 -12.36
C GLU A 2 5.01 29.94 -12.62
N THR A 3 4.65 30.39 -13.79
CA THR A 3 3.25 30.54 -14.19
C THR A 3 2.73 29.15 -14.55
N GLU A 4 1.43 28.91 -14.45
CA GLU A 4 0.75 27.65 -14.82
C GLU A 4 1.12 27.16 -16.24
N THR A 5 1.60 28.08 -17.07
CA THR A 5 2.09 27.85 -18.44
C THR A 5 3.46 27.15 -18.53
N ASP A 6 4.25 27.15 -17.44
CA ASP A 6 5.60 26.58 -17.43
C ASP A 6 5.63 25.15 -16.85
N LEU A 7 4.52 24.68 -16.25
CA LEU A 7 4.45 23.35 -15.65
C LEU A 7 4.41 22.26 -16.72
N ARG A 8 5.17 21.19 -16.47
CA ARG A 8 5.15 20.01 -17.33
C ARG A 8 3.79 19.34 -17.29
N ARG A 9 3.21 19.06 -18.46
CA ARG A 9 1.98 18.26 -18.60
C ARG A 9 2.29 16.78 -18.62
N HIS A 10 1.52 16.02 -17.86
CA HIS A 10 1.54 14.58 -17.82
C HIS A 10 0.21 14.05 -18.31
N ASP A 11 0.22 13.42 -19.47
CA ASP A 11 -0.93 12.81 -20.13
C ASP A 11 -1.23 11.41 -19.56
N LEU A 12 -2.38 10.86 -19.94
CA LEU A 12 -2.70 9.45 -19.73
C LEU A 12 -1.75 8.57 -20.54
N LEU A 13 -1.45 7.36 -20.07
CA LEU A 13 -0.72 6.37 -20.84
C LEU A 13 -1.66 5.21 -21.20
N ILE A 14 -2.15 5.19 -22.45
CA ILE A 14 -3.09 4.18 -22.92
C ILE A 14 -2.58 3.62 -24.26
N ASP A 15 -2.59 2.29 -24.41
CA ASP A 15 -2.12 1.58 -25.60
C ASP A 15 -0.69 1.97 -26.02
N GLY A 16 0.18 2.19 -25.01
CA GLY A 16 1.56 2.62 -25.22
C GLY A 16 1.74 4.06 -25.69
N LYS A 17 0.69 4.86 -25.70
CA LYS A 17 0.70 6.26 -26.15
C LYS A 17 0.37 7.21 -25.00
N ARG A 18 1.04 8.37 -24.98
CA ARG A 18 0.60 9.51 -24.16
C ARG A 18 -0.60 10.15 -24.87
N LEU A 19 -1.74 10.17 -24.18
CA LEU A 19 -2.99 10.73 -24.68
C LEU A 19 -3.47 11.84 -23.76
N PRO A 20 -3.81 13.02 -24.29
CA PRO A 20 -4.50 14.02 -23.48
C PRO A 20 -5.85 13.45 -22.99
N PRO A 21 -6.36 13.91 -21.82
CA PRO A 21 -7.65 13.46 -21.34
C PRO A 21 -8.77 13.88 -22.30
N GLY A 22 -9.75 13.01 -22.52
CA GLY A 22 -10.84 13.28 -23.44
C GLY A 22 -11.63 14.56 -23.13
N THR A 23 -11.62 15.03 -21.89
CA THR A 23 -12.22 16.32 -21.46
C THR A 23 -11.30 17.51 -21.70
N GLY A 24 -10.01 17.31 -21.92
CA GLY A 24 -9.00 18.35 -21.96
C GLY A 24 -8.65 18.93 -20.59
N GLU A 25 -9.16 18.37 -19.48
CA GLU A 25 -8.95 18.85 -18.12
C GLU A 25 -7.61 18.33 -17.53
N TYR A 26 -6.90 19.20 -16.83
CA TYR A 26 -5.71 18.88 -16.04
C TYR A 26 -5.88 19.44 -14.62
N SER A 27 -5.33 18.77 -13.63
CA SER A 27 -5.21 19.28 -12.27
C SER A 27 -3.76 19.60 -11.96
N ILE A 28 -3.58 20.56 -11.07
CA ILE A 28 -2.28 20.90 -10.52
C ILE A 28 -1.90 19.85 -9.48
N ASP A 29 -0.72 19.29 -9.59
CA ASP A 29 -0.06 18.50 -8.58
C ASP A 29 0.85 19.38 -7.74
N ILE A 30 0.91 19.15 -6.42
CA ILE A 30 1.50 20.07 -5.45
C ILE A 30 2.55 19.32 -4.61
N ASN A 31 3.75 19.89 -4.50
CA ASN A 31 4.75 19.44 -3.54
C ASN A 31 4.25 19.68 -2.11
N PRO A 32 4.05 18.65 -1.29
CA PRO A 32 3.53 18.79 0.07
C PRO A 32 4.49 19.49 1.05
N ALA A 33 5.78 19.59 0.70
CA ALA A 33 6.78 20.26 1.53
C ALA A 33 6.81 21.78 1.28
N THR A 34 6.47 22.24 0.07
CA THR A 34 6.56 23.66 -0.30
C THR A 34 5.22 24.29 -0.65
N GLU A 35 4.17 23.48 -0.79
CA GLU A 35 2.84 23.89 -1.29
C GLU A 35 2.89 24.50 -2.70
N GLU A 36 3.99 24.28 -3.45
CA GLU A 36 4.15 24.79 -4.82
C GLU A 36 3.65 23.78 -5.85
N PRO A 37 3.11 24.28 -6.98
CA PRO A 37 2.80 23.46 -8.13
C PRO A 37 4.06 22.76 -8.68
N ILE A 38 3.95 21.47 -9.04
CA ILE A 38 5.05 20.69 -9.62
C ILE A 38 4.73 20.11 -11.00
N ALA A 39 3.46 19.89 -11.30
CA ALA A 39 3.03 19.31 -12.57
C ALA A 39 1.56 19.65 -12.88
N LEU A 40 1.19 19.50 -14.16
CA LEU A 40 -0.19 19.42 -14.62
C LEU A 40 -0.50 17.95 -14.98
N VAL A 41 -1.48 17.35 -14.34
CA VAL A 41 -1.82 15.93 -14.48
C VAL A 41 -3.19 15.77 -15.14
N ALA A 42 -3.25 14.96 -16.17
CA ALA A 42 -4.47 14.66 -16.92
C ALA A 42 -5.59 14.16 -16.01
N GLN A 43 -6.80 14.68 -16.18
CA GLN A 43 -8.00 14.24 -15.50
C GLN A 43 -8.84 13.36 -16.43
N GLY A 44 -8.57 12.04 -16.36
CA GLY A 44 -9.27 11.05 -17.15
C GLY A 44 -10.78 11.03 -16.87
N SER A 45 -11.53 10.61 -17.85
CA SER A 45 -12.97 10.47 -17.87
C SER A 45 -13.41 8.99 -17.96
N ALA A 46 -14.69 8.72 -17.87
CA ALA A 46 -15.23 7.38 -18.11
C ALA A 46 -14.96 6.88 -19.55
N ALA A 47 -14.90 7.78 -20.53
CA ALA A 47 -14.55 7.42 -21.92
C ALA A 47 -13.07 7.03 -22.06
N ASP A 48 -12.18 7.67 -21.30
CA ASP A 48 -10.75 7.30 -21.26
C ASP A 48 -10.57 5.93 -20.59
N VAL A 49 -11.36 5.62 -19.55
CA VAL A 49 -11.41 4.28 -18.94
C VAL A 49 -11.86 3.24 -19.95
N ASP A 50 -12.94 3.51 -20.71
CA ASP A 50 -13.43 2.61 -21.75
C ASP A 50 -12.35 2.35 -22.81
N THR A 51 -11.64 3.38 -23.26
CA THR A 51 -10.52 3.27 -24.19
C THR A 51 -9.39 2.39 -23.62
N ALA A 52 -9.03 2.58 -22.35
CA ALA A 52 -8.01 1.79 -21.68
C ALA A 52 -8.43 0.32 -21.52
N VAL A 53 -9.70 0.05 -21.21
CA VAL A 53 -10.21 -1.32 -21.10
C VAL A 53 -10.22 -2.01 -22.47
N HIS A 54 -10.61 -1.33 -23.53
CA HIS A 54 -10.54 -1.88 -24.89
C HIS A 54 -9.10 -2.23 -25.29
N ALA A 55 -8.14 -1.33 -25.02
CA ALA A 55 -6.72 -1.57 -25.26
C ALA A 55 -6.21 -2.78 -24.45
N ALA A 56 -6.53 -2.85 -23.15
CA ALA A 56 -6.15 -3.96 -22.27
C ALA A 56 -6.75 -5.29 -22.74
N ARG A 57 -8.02 -5.30 -23.15
CA ARG A 57 -8.71 -6.50 -23.67
C ARG A 57 -8.11 -6.99 -24.97
N ALA A 58 -7.73 -6.11 -25.89
CA ALA A 58 -7.04 -6.46 -27.12
C ALA A 58 -5.62 -7.01 -26.86
N ALA A 59 -4.87 -6.36 -25.95
CA ALA A 59 -3.52 -6.76 -25.60
C ALA A 59 -3.45 -8.09 -24.82
N LEU A 60 -4.53 -8.52 -24.15
CA LEU A 60 -4.57 -9.75 -23.36
C LEU A 60 -4.17 -10.99 -24.18
N LYS A 61 -4.65 -11.10 -25.43
CA LYS A 61 -4.28 -12.20 -26.32
C LYS A 61 -2.80 -12.15 -26.71
N VAL A 62 -2.28 -10.95 -26.95
CA VAL A 62 -0.87 -10.74 -27.32
C VAL A 62 0.03 -11.14 -26.15
N TRP A 63 -0.28 -10.68 -24.93
CA TRP A 63 0.48 -10.98 -23.73
C TRP A 63 0.47 -12.46 -23.36
N ASN A 64 -0.66 -13.13 -23.51
CA ASN A 64 -0.78 -14.56 -23.26
C ASN A 64 -0.12 -15.45 -24.35
N ALA A 65 0.03 -14.95 -25.57
CA ALA A 65 0.76 -15.66 -26.60
C ALA A 65 2.29 -15.67 -26.38
N ILE A 66 2.80 -14.76 -25.54
CA ILE A 66 4.20 -14.71 -25.15
C ILE A 66 4.48 -15.85 -24.17
N ARG A 67 5.49 -16.69 -24.49
CA ARG A 67 5.89 -17.78 -23.60
C ARG A 67 6.27 -17.28 -22.22
N ALA A 68 5.93 -18.03 -21.16
CA ALA A 68 6.18 -17.68 -19.77
C ALA A 68 7.63 -17.22 -19.51
N ALA A 69 8.61 -17.96 -20.04
CA ALA A 69 10.03 -17.60 -19.91
C ALA A 69 10.38 -16.25 -20.57
N GLU A 70 9.69 -15.86 -21.66
CA GLU A 70 9.92 -14.57 -22.30
C GLU A 70 9.23 -13.44 -21.53
N ARG A 71 8.02 -13.68 -20.98
CA ARG A 71 7.40 -12.73 -20.05
C ARG A 71 8.31 -12.46 -18.86
N ALA A 72 8.90 -13.52 -18.27
CA ALA A 72 9.87 -13.38 -17.17
C ALA A 72 11.03 -12.46 -17.57
N ARG A 73 11.61 -12.65 -18.76
CA ARG A 73 12.72 -11.80 -19.25
C ARG A 73 12.30 -10.34 -19.43
N ILE A 74 11.09 -10.10 -19.94
CA ILE A 74 10.54 -8.73 -20.06
C ILE A 74 10.43 -8.07 -18.69
N LEU A 75 9.87 -8.77 -17.69
CA LEU A 75 9.73 -8.25 -16.33
C LEU A 75 11.10 -8.02 -15.67
N MET A 76 12.06 -8.91 -15.88
CA MET A 76 13.44 -8.72 -15.41
C MET A 76 14.15 -7.53 -16.08
N ARG A 77 13.90 -7.26 -17.37
CA ARG A 77 14.39 -6.04 -18.03
C ARG A 77 13.77 -4.79 -17.42
N LEU A 78 12.46 -4.81 -17.10
CA LEU A 78 11.80 -3.71 -16.41
C LEU A 78 12.43 -3.46 -15.04
N ALA A 79 12.69 -4.50 -14.25
CA ALA A 79 13.39 -4.38 -12.97
C ALA A 79 14.80 -3.78 -13.14
N GLY A 80 15.52 -4.18 -14.19
CA GLY A 80 16.81 -3.60 -14.55
C GLY A 80 16.72 -2.11 -14.90
N LEU A 81 15.71 -1.71 -15.66
CA LEU A 81 15.45 -0.29 -15.99
C LEU A 81 15.06 0.52 -14.76
N MET A 82 14.20 -0.02 -13.89
CA MET A 82 13.87 0.65 -12.61
C MET A 82 15.12 0.85 -11.75
N ARG A 83 16.01 -0.13 -11.68
CA ARG A 83 17.29 -0.04 -10.95
C ARG A 83 18.23 0.99 -11.59
N ALA A 84 18.31 1.04 -12.90
CA ALA A 84 19.13 2.02 -13.63
C ALA A 84 18.61 3.46 -13.46
N ASN A 85 17.31 3.63 -13.24
CA ASN A 85 16.65 4.93 -13.01
C ASN A 85 16.26 5.15 -11.54
N LEU A 86 16.94 4.48 -10.57
CA LEU A 86 16.60 4.54 -9.15
C LEU A 86 16.60 5.98 -8.63
N ASP A 87 17.62 6.75 -8.94
CA ASP A 87 17.75 8.15 -8.47
C ASP A 87 16.62 9.04 -9.04
N GLU A 88 16.27 8.88 -10.31
CA GLU A 88 15.14 9.58 -10.94
C GLU A 88 13.82 9.23 -10.26
N LEU A 89 13.53 7.94 -10.11
CA LEU A 89 12.30 7.45 -9.49
C LEU A 89 12.19 7.90 -8.03
N ALA A 90 13.30 7.86 -7.29
CA ALA A 90 13.32 8.29 -5.90
C ALA A 90 13.12 9.81 -5.75
N ALA A 91 13.76 10.61 -6.60
CA ALA A 91 13.56 12.05 -6.61
C ALA A 91 12.11 12.41 -6.96
N LEU A 92 11.54 11.74 -7.95
CA LEU A 92 10.16 11.94 -8.37
C LEU A 92 9.15 11.57 -7.27
N GLU A 93 9.33 10.40 -6.62
CA GLU A 93 8.44 9.97 -5.53
C GLU A 93 8.60 10.85 -4.27
N SER A 94 9.82 11.30 -3.97
CA SER A 94 10.08 12.23 -2.87
C SER A 94 9.41 13.60 -3.11
N LEU A 95 9.49 14.11 -4.34
CA LEU A 95 8.87 15.36 -4.75
C LEU A 95 7.33 15.30 -4.68
N ASP A 96 6.76 14.23 -5.20
CA ASP A 96 5.33 13.98 -5.38
C ASP A 96 4.64 13.65 -4.03
N ALA A 97 5.24 12.78 -3.23
CA ALA A 97 4.67 12.29 -1.98
C ALA A 97 5.21 12.97 -0.70
N GLY A 98 6.22 13.82 -0.79
CA GLY A 98 6.85 14.45 0.37
C GLY A 98 7.65 13.50 1.27
N LYS A 99 8.00 12.32 0.78
CA LYS A 99 8.75 11.32 1.55
C LYS A 99 10.23 11.67 1.60
N PRO A 100 10.95 11.48 2.73
CA PRO A 100 12.38 11.66 2.76
C PRO A 100 13.08 10.83 1.68
N ILE A 101 13.83 11.49 0.81
CA ILE A 101 14.52 10.85 -0.33
C ILE A 101 15.40 9.68 0.10
N SER A 102 15.99 9.79 1.29
CA SER A 102 16.81 8.73 1.88
C SER A 102 16.01 7.45 2.20
N ALA A 103 14.71 7.57 2.52
CA ALA A 103 13.83 6.43 2.76
C ALA A 103 13.38 5.83 1.41
N VAL A 104 12.99 6.67 0.45
CA VAL A 104 12.58 6.23 -0.89
C VAL A 104 13.69 5.45 -1.58
N MET A 105 14.92 5.97 -1.58
CA MET A 105 16.09 5.32 -2.20
C MET A 105 16.47 3.99 -1.54
N ARG A 106 16.34 3.89 -0.22
CA ARG A 106 16.80 2.70 0.51
C ARG A 106 15.74 1.63 0.71
N GLN A 107 14.48 1.98 0.62
CA GLN A 107 13.36 1.09 0.96
C GLN A 107 12.32 1.00 -0.14
N ASP A 108 11.69 2.10 -0.57
CA ASP A 108 10.50 2.02 -1.41
C ASP A 108 10.80 1.53 -2.84
N ILE A 109 11.78 2.15 -3.51
CA ILE A 109 12.15 1.75 -4.87
C ILE A 109 12.81 0.36 -4.89
N PRO A 110 13.76 0.03 -3.99
CA PRO A 110 14.28 -1.34 -3.91
C PRO A 110 13.18 -2.38 -3.66
N ALA A 111 12.25 -2.15 -2.74
CA ALA A 111 11.15 -3.10 -2.47
C ALA A 111 10.21 -3.27 -3.67
N ALA A 112 9.96 -2.21 -4.45
CA ALA A 112 9.22 -2.29 -5.70
C ALA A 112 9.94 -3.17 -6.74
N ILE A 113 11.26 -3.01 -6.86
CA ILE A 113 12.12 -3.81 -7.76
C ILE A 113 12.14 -5.27 -7.31
N ASP A 114 12.37 -5.54 -6.03
CA ASP A 114 12.39 -6.90 -5.47
C ASP A 114 11.05 -7.61 -5.69
N THR A 115 9.94 -6.89 -5.57
CA THR A 115 8.60 -7.41 -5.87
C THR A 115 8.49 -7.84 -7.33
N LEU A 116 8.97 -7.01 -8.25
CA LEU A 116 8.93 -7.33 -9.68
C LEU A 116 9.81 -8.54 -10.02
N GLU A 117 11.03 -8.61 -9.48
CA GLU A 117 11.95 -9.73 -9.68
C GLU A 117 11.39 -11.04 -9.11
N TYR A 118 10.79 -11.00 -7.92
CA TYR A 118 10.14 -12.16 -7.32
C TYR A 118 9.05 -12.72 -8.23
N TYR A 119 8.12 -11.89 -8.71
CA TYR A 119 7.04 -12.35 -9.57
C TYR A 119 7.49 -12.64 -11.02
N ALA A 120 8.53 -12.01 -11.52
CA ALA A 120 9.15 -12.44 -12.78
C ALA A 120 9.60 -13.92 -12.68
N GLY A 121 10.13 -14.32 -11.52
CA GLY A 121 10.49 -15.72 -11.25
C GLY A 121 9.28 -16.67 -11.15
N TRP A 122 8.05 -16.17 -11.01
CA TRP A 122 6.83 -16.99 -10.98
C TRP A 122 6.23 -17.28 -12.36
N CYS A 123 6.57 -16.53 -13.39
CA CYS A 123 5.95 -16.66 -14.71
C CYS A 123 5.88 -18.11 -15.23
N ASP A 124 6.91 -18.91 -15.01
CA ASP A 124 7.03 -20.31 -15.45
C ASP A 124 6.73 -21.35 -14.35
N LYS A 125 6.22 -20.92 -13.19
CA LYS A 125 5.91 -21.77 -12.03
C LYS A 125 4.42 -21.83 -11.70
N ILE A 126 3.58 -21.19 -12.53
CA ILE A 126 2.12 -21.21 -12.38
C ILE A 126 1.59 -22.50 -13.01
N ASN A 127 1.62 -23.58 -12.23
CA ASN A 127 1.30 -24.92 -12.71
C ASN A 127 -0.11 -25.34 -12.33
N GLY A 128 -0.72 -26.20 -13.16
CA GLY A 128 -1.86 -27.01 -12.82
C GLY A 128 -1.44 -28.34 -12.19
N GLN A 129 -2.41 -29.21 -11.96
CA GLN A 129 -2.23 -30.52 -11.33
C GLN A 129 -2.85 -31.60 -12.20
N VAL A 130 -2.26 -32.79 -12.25
CA VAL A 130 -2.91 -34.01 -12.74
C VAL A 130 -3.56 -34.69 -11.56
N VAL A 131 -4.89 -34.89 -11.65
CA VAL A 131 -5.69 -35.48 -10.57
C VAL A 131 -6.21 -36.86 -11.05
N PRO A 132 -5.73 -37.97 -10.54
CA PRO A 132 -6.18 -39.32 -10.96
C PRO A 132 -7.57 -39.59 -10.41
N VAL A 133 -8.60 -39.40 -11.22
CA VAL A 133 -10.01 -39.60 -10.80
C VAL A 133 -10.49 -41.02 -11.11
N ARG A 134 -10.19 -41.55 -12.33
CA ARG A 134 -10.57 -42.88 -12.77
C ARG A 134 -9.60 -43.37 -13.86
N PRO A 135 -9.46 -44.73 -14.04
CA PRO A 135 -8.46 -45.29 -14.95
C PRO A 135 -8.66 -44.95 -16.45
N ASP A 136 -9.91 -44.72 -16.85
CA ASP A 136 -10.31 -44.44 -18.24
C ASP A 136 -10.42 -42.95 -18.58
N ALA A 137 -9.85 -42.11 -17.72
CA ALA A 137 -9.82 -40.65 -17.96
C ALA A 137 -8.49 -40.03 -17.54
N LEU A 138 -7.98 -39.12 -18.35
CA LEU A 138 -6.95 -38.18 -17.96
C LEU A 138 -7.63 -36.88 -17.50
N THR A 139 -7.40 -36.49 -16.26
CA THR A 139 -7.95 -35.26 -15.69
C THR A 139 -6.83 -34.37 -15.16
N TYR A 140 -6.92 -33.11 -15.49
CA TYR A 140 -5.92 -32.12 -15.05
C TYR A 140 -6.56 -30.74 -14.84
N THR A 141 -5.86 -29.88 -14.12
CA THR A 141 -6.23 -28.47 -13.98
C THR A 141 -5.25 -27.57 -14.73
N LEU A 142 -5.75 -26.43 -15.21
CA LEU A 142 -4.96 -25.32 -15.72
C LEU A 142 -5.17 -24.12 -14.80
N ARG A 143 -4.18 -23.23 -14.73
CA ARG A 143 -4.31 -21.90 -14.16
C ARG A 143 -4.29 -20.88 -15.29
N GLU A 144 -5.42 -20.25 -15.54
CA GLU A 144 -5.56 -19.23 -16.57
C GLU A 144 -5.56 -17.83 -15.93
N PRO A 145 -5.04 -16.76 -16.61
CA PRO A 145 -5.16 -15.40 -16.10
C PRO A 145 -6.62 -15.00 -15.94
N VAL A 146 -6.94 -14.25 -14.87
CA VAL A 146 -8.31 -13.76 -14.64
C VAL A 146 -8.79 -12.82 -15.77
N GLY A 147 -7.88 -12.16 -16.49
CA GLY A 147 -8.19 -11.28 -17.61
C GLY A 147 -7.69 -9.85 -17.43
N VAL A 148 -8.57 -8.87 -17.59
CA VAL A 148 -8.29 -7.44 -17.44
C VAL A 148 -8.44 -7.04 -15.98
N VAL A 149 -7.40 -6.46 -15.40
CA VAL A 149 -7.32 -6.05 -13.99
C VAL A 149 -7.34 -4.54 -13.87
N ALA A 150 -8.21 -3.99 -13.05
CA ALA A 150 -8.10 -2.61 -12.57
C ALA A 150 -7.36 -2.58 -11.23
N ALA A 151 -6.27 -1.82 -11.16
CA ALA A 151 -5.47 -1.61 -9.96
C ALA A 151 -5.60 -0.15 -9.51
N ILE A 152 -6.25 0.08 -8.36
CA ILE A 152 -6.38 1.42 -7.76
C ILE A 152 -5.41 1.46 -6.59
N VAL A 153 -4.41 2.36 -6.68
CA VAL A 153 -3.28 2.40 -5.76
C VAL A 153 -3.31 3.66 -4.88
N PRO A 154 -2.81 3.58 -3.64
CA PRO A 154 -2.82 4.67 -2.69
C PRO A 154 -1.65 5.64 -2.92
N TRP A 155 -1.66 6.74 -2.18
CA TRP A 155 -0.67 7.81 -2.27
C TRP A 155 0.53 7.66 -1.32
N ASN A 156 0.44 6.79 -0.30
CA ASN A 156 1.48 6.71 0.74
C ASN A 156 2.73 5.90 0.35
N PHE A 157 2.61 4.97 -0.58
CA PHE A 157 3.69 4.21 -1.21
C PHE A 157 3.34 3.98 -2.69
N PRO A 158 3.36 5.04 -3.52
CA PRO A 158 2.79 5.00 -4.87
C PRO A 158 3.36 3.88 -5.72
N LEU A 159 4.69 3.83 -5.87
CA LEU A 159 5.35 2.83 -6.71
C LEU A 159 5.39 1.46 -6.03
N MET A 160 5.75 1.39 -4.74
CA MET A 160 5.90 0.13 -4.02
C MET A 160 4.58 -0.66 -3.98
N ILE A 161 3.48 -0.06 -3.51
CA ILE A 161 2.16 -0.72 -3.47
C ILE A 161 1.61 -0.92 -4.88
N GLY A 162 1.92 -0.03 -5.82
CA GLY A 162 1.63 -0.24 -7.24
C GLY A 162 2.21 -1.56 -7.74
N MET A 163 3.48 -1.84 -7.41
CA MET A 163 4.15 -3.08 -7.83
C MET A 163 3.59 -4.34 -7.16
N TRP A 164 3.04 -4.26 -5.95
CA TRP A 164 2.35 -5.40 -5.32
C TRP A 164 1.18 -5.93 -6.16
N LYS A 165 0.58 -5.06 -6.96
CA LYS A 165 -0.56 -5.37 -7.84
C LYS A 165 -0.12 -5.64 -9.28
N ILE A 166 0.79 -4.82 -9.79
CA ILE A 166 1.25 -4.88 -11.19
C ILE A 166 2.07 -6.14 -11.45
N ALA A 167 3.04 -6.44 -10.57
CA ALA A 167 3.98 -7.53 -10.81
C ALA A 167 3.31 -8.91 -10.88
N PRO A 168 2.49 -9.34 -9.88
CA PRO A 168 1.83 -10.63 -9.94
C PRO A 168 0.81 -10.71 -11.09
N ALA A 169 0.08 -9.63 -11.39
CA ALA A 169 -0.87 -9.61 -12.50
C ALA A 169 -0.18 -9.83 -13.85
N LEU A 170 0.92 -9.11 -14.11
CA LEU A 170 1.71 -9.29 -15.35
C LEU A 170 2.32 -10.69 -15.44
N ALA A 171 2.86 -11.21 -14.32
CA ALA A 171 3.43 -12.56 -14.26
C ALA A 171 2.39 -13.63 -14.60
N CYS A 172 1.16 -13.47 -14.11
CA CYS A 172 0.04 -14.39 -14.40
C CYS A 172 -0.49 -14.26 -15.84
N GLY A 173 -0.08 -13.26 -16.60
CA GLY A 173 -0.57 -13.04 -17.97
C GLY A 173 -1.78 -12.13 -18.07
N CYS A 174 -2.16 -11.44 -16.99
CA CYS A 174 -3.21 -10.41 -17.01
C CYS A 174 -2.73 -9.13 -17.67
N THR A 175 -3.69 -8.31 -18.12
CA THR A 175 -3.44 -6.92 -18.52
C THR A 175 -4.03 -5.97 -17.49
N LEU A 176 -3.48 -4.74 -17.40
CA LEU A 176 -3.84 -3.82 -16.32
C LEU A 176 -4.24 -2.45 -16.81
N ILE A 177 -5.19 -1.87 -16.06
CA ILE A 177 -5.41 -0.43 -15.98
C ILE A 177 -5.07 -0.01 -14.56
N VAL A 178 -4.03 0.80 -14.39
CA VAL A 178 -3.60 1.33 -13.09
C VAL A 178 -4.16 2.74 -12.94
N LYS A 179 -4.89 2.96 -11.85
CA LYS A 179 -5.27 4.29 -11.41
C LYS A 179 -4.42 4.69 -10.21
N PRO A 180 -3.39 5.53 -10.38
CA PRO A 180 -2.67 6.09 -9.25
C PRO A 180 -3.56 7.02 -8.43
N ALA A 181 -3.15 7.33 -7.20
CA ALA A 181 -3.78 8.40 -6.43
C ALA A 181 -3.64 9.74 -7.17
N GLU A 182 -4.62 10.62 -6.99
CA GLU A 182 -4.67 11.92 -7.69
C GLU A 182 -3.47 12.81 -7.37
N ILE A 183 -2.94 12.67 -6.17
CA ILE A 183 -1.91 13.51 -5.57
C ILE A 183 -0.54 12.84 -5.56
N THR A 184 -0.37 11.67 -6.20
CA THR A 184 0.92 10.99 -6.36
C THR A 184 0.94 10.13 -7.64
N PRO A 185 0.72 10.71 -8.82
CA PRO A 185 0.61 9.94 -10.06
C PRO A 185 1.93 9.77 -10.81
N LEU A 186 2.97 10.57 -10.49
CA LEU A 186 4.11 10.78 -11.38
C LEU A 186 4.97 9.53 -11.56
N THR A 187 5.24 8.79 -10.49
CA THR A 187 6.04 7.56 -10.55
C THR A 187 5.32 6.44 -11.29
N ALA A 188 3.98 6.37 -11.22
CA ALA A 188 3.20 5.38 -11.98
C ALA A 188 3.27 5.65 -13.49
N LEU A 189 3.18 6.91 -13.92
CA LEU A 189 3.33 7.30 -15.31
C LEU A 189 4.73 6.97 -15.84
N ARG A 190 5.77 7.27 -15.05
CA ARG A 190 7.15 6.94 -15.40
C ARG A 190 7.37 5.42 -15.49
N LEU A 191 6.80 4.65 -14.58
CA LEU A 191 6.83 3.18 -14.63
C LEU A 191 6.21 2.66 -15.93
N GLY A 192 5.09 3.22 -16.38
CA GLY A 192 4.46 2.84 -17.62
C GLY A 192 5.37 3.04 -18.85
N GLU A 193 6.15 4.13 -18.88
CA GLU A 193 7.15 4.39 -19.92
C GLU A 193 8.28 3.37 -19.87
N LEU A 194 8.83 3.09 -18.69
CA LEU A 194 9.87 2.08 -18.50
C LEU A 194 9.39 0.67 -18.88
N ALA A 195 8.10 0.38 -18.67
CA ALA A 195 7.50 -0.90 -19.07
C ALA A 195 7.51 -1.06 -20.60
N LEU A 196 7.18 -0.02 -21.35
CA LEU A 196 7.27 -0.02 -22.82
C LEU A 196 8.72 -0.19 -23.30
N GLU A 197 9.66 0.51 -22.67
CA GLU A 197 11.10 0.39 -22.97
C GLU A 197 11.61 -1.04 -22.68
N ALA A 198 11.12 -1.69 -21.64
CA ALA A 198 11.43 -3.09 -21.30
C ALA A 198 10.86 -4.10 -22.32
N GLY A 199 9.92 -3.67 -23.17
CA GLY A 199 9.26 -4.51 -24.16
C GLY A 199 7.93 -5.10 -23.70
N VAL A 200 7.29 -4.53 -22.69
CA VAL A 200 5.88 -4.81 -22.38
C VAL A 200 5.04 -4.28 -23.55
N PRO A 201 4.22 -5.13 -24.20
CA PRO A 201 3.47 -4.69 -25.39
C PRO A 201 2.49 -3.56 -25.07
N PRO A 202 2.24 -2.64 -26.02
CA PRO A 202 1.17 -1.63 -25.89
C PRO A 202 -0.14 -2.24 -25.42
N GLY A 203 -0.86 -1.53 -24.55
CA GLY A 203 -2.13 -1.97 -23.98
C GLY A 203 -2.04 -2.98 -22.83
N VAL A 204 -0.90 -3.65 -22.60
CA VAL A 204 -0.73 -4.59 -21.46
C VAL A 204 -0.74 -3.85 -20.13
N LEU A 205 -0.10 -2.69 -20.05
CA LEU A 205 -0.12 -1.80 -18.91
C LEU A 205 -0.59 -0.40 -19.36
N ASN A 206 -1.69 0.06 -18.78
CA ASN A 206 -2.28 1.37 -19.03
C ASN A 206 -2.33 2.14 -17.73
N ILE A 207 -2.04 3.45 -17.76
CA ILE A 207 -2.11 4.33 -16.60
C ILE A 207 -3.15 5.42 -16.87
N VAL A 208 -4.21 5.42 -16.07
CA VAL A 208 -5.31 6.40 -16.18
C VAL A 208 -5.37 7.21 -14.89
N THR A 209 -4.86 8.43 -14.96
CA THR A 209 -4.90 9.41 -13.86
C THR A 209 -6.27 10.07 -13.77
N GLY A 210 -6.62 10.66 -12.63
CA GLY A 210 -7.84 11.43 -12.46
C GLY A 210 -8.57 11.11 -11.15
N LYS A 211 -9.67 11.82 -10.92
CA LYS A 211 -10.45 11.78 -9.68
C LYS A 211 -11.02 10.40 -9.38
N GLY A 212 -10.95 9.98 -8.10
CA GLY A 212 -11.49 8.70 -7.66
C GLY A 212 -12.96 8.51 -8.01
N ARG A 213 -13.77 9.57 -7.83
CA ARG A 213 -15.20 9.59 -8.16
C ARG A 213 -15.51 9.59 -9.66
N VAL A 214 -14.54 9.74 -10.53
CA VAL A 214 -14.72 9.69 -11.98
C VAL A 214 -14.07 8.44 -12.54
N VAL A 215 -12.73 8.37 -12.50
CA VAL A 215 -11.97 7.24 -13.04
C VAL A 215 -12.15 5.99 -12.18
N GLY A 216 -12.12 6.13 -10.85
CA GLY A 216 -12.30 5.00 -9.94
C GLY A 216 -13.67 4.36 -10.07
N ASP A 217 -14.75 5.17 -10.03
CA ASP A 217 -16.11 4.67 -10.15
C ASP A 217 -16.36 4.07 -11.54
N ALA A 218 -15.79 4.65 -12.61
CA ALA A 218 -15.85 4.10 -13.94
C ALA A 218 -15.17 2.72 -14.03
N LEU A 219 -13.98 2.56 -13.42
CA LEU A 219 -13.30 1.26 -13.36
C LEU A 219 -14.11 0.22 -12.57
N VAL A 220 -14.69 0.62 -11.44
CA VAL A 220 -15.53 -0.27 -10.61
C VAL A 220 -16.77 -0.74 -11.37
N ALA A 221 -17.44 0.15 -12.10
CA ALA A 221 -18.66 -0.18 -12.82
C ALA A 221 -18.43 -0.87 -14.16
N HIS A 222 -17.22 -0.79 -14.74
CA HIS A 222 -16.96 -1.21 -16.12
C HIS A 222 -17.13 -2.73 -16.33
N PRO A 223 -18.01 -3.20 -17.25
CA PRO A 223 -18.26 -4.63 -17.45
C PRO A 223 -17.07 -5.40 -18.06
N GLY A 224 -16.18 -4.71 -18.76
CA GLY A 224 -14.98 -5.29 -19.36
C GLY A 224 -13.81 -5.49 -18.40
N ILE A 225 -13.96 -5.23 -17.11
CA ILE A 225 -12.97 -5.50 -16.07
C ILE A 225 -13.35 -6.78 -15.32
N ASP A 226 -12.43 -7.74 -15.27
CA ASP A 226 -12.63 -9.05 -14.68
C ASP A 226 -12.24 -9.07 -13.18
N LYS A 227 -11.28 -8.25 -12.81
CA LYS A 227 -10.79 -8.13 -11.42
C LYS A 227 -10.48 -6.69 -11.05
N LEU A 228 -10.74 -6.35 -9.79
CA LEU A 228 -10.33 -5.10 -9.18
C LEU A 228 -9.46 -5.39 -7.95
N THR A 229 -8.31 -4.71 -7.85
CA THR A 229 -7.46 -4.70 -6.68
C THR A 229 -7.30 -3.28 -6.18
N PHE A 230 -7.55 -3.06 -4.90
CA PHE A 230 -7.61 -1.74 -4.28
C PHE A 230 -6.80 -1.70 -2.99
N THR A 231 -6.06 -0.61 -2.79
CA THR A 231 -5.53 -0.23 -1.49
C THR A 231 -5.96 1.19 -1.15
N GLY A 232 -6.54 1.37 0.04
CA GLY A 232 -7.01 2.68 0.50
C GLY A 232 -7.92 2.61 1.74
N SER A 233 -8.87 3.54 1.86
CA SER A 233 -9.72 3.61 3.05
C SER A 233 -10.86 2.56 3.05
N PRO A 234 -11.31 2.12 4.26
CA PRO A 234 -12.44 1.20 4.39
C PRO A 234 -13.75 1.73 3.76
N SER A 235 -13.98 3.04 3.82
CA SER A 235 -15.18 3.66 3.23
C SER A 235 -15.22 3.51 1.71
N VAL A 236 -14.10 3.72 1.03
CA VAL A 236 -13.97 3.51 -0.43
C VAL A 236 -14.05 2.03 -0.76
N GLY A 237 -13.41 1.16 0.03
CA GLY A 237 -13.46 -0.30 -0.14
C GLY A 237 -14.90 -0.84 -0.13
N ARG A 238 -15.75 -0.35 0.78
CA ARG A 238 -17.19 -0.72 0.80
C ARG A 238 -17.91 -0.30 -0.47
N GLY A 239 -17.66 0.92 -0.98
CA GLY A 239 -18.23 1.38 -2.25
C GLY A 239 -17.79 0.54 -3.45
N ILE A 240 -16.53 0.12 -3.47
CA ILE A 240 -15.99 -0.78 -4.49
C ILE A 240 -16.70 -2.13 -4.48
N LEU A 241 -16.92 -2.73 -3.31
CA LEU A 241 -17.65 -4.00 -3.20
C LEU A 241 -19.08 -3.89 -3.74
N GLN A 242 -19.77 -2.81 -3.41
CA GLN A 242 -21.12 -2.55 -3.90
C GLN A 242 -21.14 -2.41 -5.42
N GLY A 243 -20.23 -1.65 -6.00
CA GLY A 243 -20.16 -1.44 -7.45
C GLY A 243 -19.68 -2.67 -8.22
N ALA A 244 -18.81 -3.49 -7.64
CA ALA A 244 -18.27 -4.70 -8.26
C ALA A 244 -19.33 -5.82 -8.42
N ALA A 245 -20.42 -5.77 -7.67
CA ALA A 245 -21.50 -6.75 -7.75
C ALA A 245 -22.18 -6.79 -9.13
N GLY A 246 -22.09 -5.72 -9.93
CA GLY A 246 -22.78 -5.60 -11.21
C GLY A 246 -22.39 -6.64 -12.27
N ASN A 247 -21.18 -7.17 -12.25
CA ASN A 247 -20.70 -8.22 -13.17
C ASN A 247 -19.91 -9.33 -12.46
N PHE A 248 -20.05 -9.45 -11.13
CA PHE A 248 -19.36 -10.47 -10.31
C PHE A 248 -17.83 -10.45 -10.42
N LYS A 249 -17.22 -9.29 -10.74
CA LYS A 249 -15.77 -9.18 -10.84
C LYS A 249 -15.11 -9.51 -9.51
N ARG A 250 -13.97 -10.17 -9.58
CA ARG A 250 -13.17 -10.47 -8.39
C ARG A 250 -12.65 -9.17 -7.76
N VAL A 251 -12.63 -9.13 -6.44
CA VAL A 251 -12.12 -7.97 -5.68
C VAL A 251 -11.12 -8.45 -4.65
N THR A 252 -10.01 -7.72 -4.50
CA THR A 252 -9.12 -7.80 -3.34
C THR A 252 -8.96 -6.40 -2.76
N LEU A 253 -9.04 -6.29 -1.43
CA LEU A 253 -9.00 -5.03 -0.71
C LEU A 253 -7.89 -5.06 0.34
N GLU A 254 -6.98 -4.11 0.28
CA GLU A 254 -6.02 -3.78 1.31
C GLU A 254 -6.40 -2.43 1.89
N LEU A 255 -6.86 -2.43 3.14
CA LEU A 255 -7.46 -1.25 3.77
C LEU A 255 -6.65 -0.78 4.97
N GLY A 256 -7.23 0.11 5.75
CA GLY A 256 -6.59 0.71 6.91
C GLY A 256 -6.26 -0.26 8.04
N GLY A 257 -5.54 0.26 9.02
CA GLY A 257 -5.17 -0.47 10.22
C GLY A 257 -5.11 0.40 11.47
N LYS A 258 -5.24 -0.24 12.62
CA LYS A 258 -5.01 0.37 13.94
C LYS A 258 -4.13 -0.57 14.75
N SER A 259 -2.94 -0.82 14.22
CA SER A 259 -2.06 -1.89 14.69
C SER A 259 -1.59 -1.66 16.12
N ALA A 260 -1.62 -2.75 16.91
CA ALA A 260 -1.16 -2.76 18.28
C ALA A 260 0.30 -3.23 18.36
N ASN A 261 1.10 -2.56 19.20
CA ASN A 261 2.49 -2.93 19.48
C ASN A 261 2.61 -3.17 21.00
N LEU A 262 2.65 -4.44 21.41
CA LEU A 262 2.56 -4.88 22.80
C LEU A 262 3.95 -5.00 23.42
N ILE A 263 4.21 -4.29 24.53
CA ILE A 263 5.51 -4.28 25.22
C ILE A 263 5.33 -4.83 26.63
N PHE A 264 5.83 -6.06 26.86
CA PHE A 264 5.84 -6.72 28.17
C PHE A 264 7.05 -6.29 29.01
N PRO A 265 7.02 -6.46 30.34
CA PRO A 265 8.04 -5.92 31.25
C PRO A 265 9.43 -6.58 31.08
N ASP A 266 9.49 -7.79 30.53
CA ASP A 266 10.71 -8.53 30.25
C ASP A 266 11.29 -8.26 28.85
N ALA A 267 10.69 -7.34 28.08
CA ALA A 267 11.17 -6.95 26.77
C ALA A 267 12.48 -6.15 26.86
N ASN A 268 13.29 -6.22 25.79
CA ASN A 268 14.35 -5.24 25.60
C ASN A 268 13.73 -3.88 25.25
N LEU A 269 13.56 -3.02 26.25
CA LEU A 269 12.86 -1.73 26.12
C LEU A 269 13.53 -0.79 25.11
N ASP A 270 14.86 -0.78 25.00
CA ASP A 270 15.56 0.07 24.03
C ASP A 270 15.19 -0.29 22.60
N ASN A 271 15.16 -1.60 22.30
CA ASN A 271 14.76 -2.09 20.99
C ASN A 271 13.25 -1.90 20.74
N ALA A 272 12.42 -2.20 21.73
CA ALA A 272 10.97 -2.09 21.63
C ALA A 272 10.52 -0.63 21.39
N VAL A 273 11.04 0.32 22.17
CA VAL A 273 10.71 1.74 22.03
C VAL A 273 11.28 2.33 20.73
N ARG A 274 12.50 1.93 20.33
CA ARG A 274 13.07 2.34 19.05
C ARG A 274 12.20 1.88 17.88
N ALA A 275 11.77 0.63 17.89
CA ALA A 275 10.91 0.07 16.86
C ALA A 275 9.50 0.66 16.92
N ALA A 276 8.95 0.94 18.10
CA ALA A 276 7.67 1.63 18.25
C ALA A 276 7.71 3.04 17.65
N ALA A 277 8.77 3.82 17.94
CA ALA A 277 8.96 5.14 17.35
C ALA A 277 9.11 5.06 15.82
N SER A 278 9.93 4.14 15.30
CA SER A 278 10.06 3.91 13.87
C SER A 278 8.73 3.48 13.25
N GLY A 279 8.00 2.58 13.88
CA GLY A 279 6.72 2.04 13.39
C GLY A 279 5.59 3.06 13.28
N ILE A 280 5.68 4.18 14.00
CA ILE A 280 4.65 5.24 13.94
C ILE A 280 5.14 6.52 13.24
N PHE A 281 6.44 6.88 13.32
CA PHE A 281 6.93 8.13 12.74
C PHE A 281 7.48 7.96 11.33
N PHE A 282 7.79 6.73 10.90
CA PHE A 282 8.14 6.44 9.51
C PHE A 282 7.02 6.89 8.57
N ASN A 283 7.40 7.48 7.43
CA ASN A 283 6.49 8.06 6.45
C ASN A 283 5.43 8.99 7.08
N THR A 284 5.81 9.72 8.13
CA THR A 284 4.93 10.66 8.86
C THR A 284 3.67 9.97 9.41
N GLY A 285 3.79 8.67 9.78
CA GLY A 285 2.68 7.85 10.26
C GLY A 285 1.64 7.45 9.20
N GLN A 286 1.89 7.76 7.95
CA GLN A 286 1.01 7.49 6.79
C GLN A 286 1.24 6.06 6.28
N VAL A 287 1.09 5.10 7.17
CA VAL A 287 1.35 3.67 6.94
C VAL A 287 0.16 2.86 7.46
N CYS A 288 -0.43 2.02 6.63
CA CYS A 288 -1.59 1.19 7.02
C CYS A 288 -1.32 0.27 8.22
N SER A 289 -0.08 -0.22 8.36
CA SER A 289 0.37 -1.04 9.47
C SER A 289 1.09 -0.26 10.58
N ALA A 290 0.99 1.09 10.61
CA ALA A 290 1.62 1.89 11.65
C ALA A 290 1.24 1.38 13.05
N GLY A 291 2.25 1.14 13.90
CA GLY A 291 2.06 0.73 15.30
C GLY A 291 1.56 1.89 16.15
N SER A 292 0.42 2.46 15.76
CA SER A 292 -0.13 3.68 16.37
C SER A 292 -0.67 3.49 17.77
N ARG A 293 -1.03 2.24 18.17
CA ARG A 293 -1.37 1.87 19.53
C ARG A 293 -0.19 1.15 20.17
N ILE A 294 0.47 1.80 21.11
CA ILE A 294 1.57 1.20 21.87
C ILE A 294 1.00 0.76 23.22
N LEU A 295 0.82 -0.56 23.37
CA LEU A 295 0.32 -1.17 24.58
C LEU A 295 1.52 -1.51 25.46
N ALA A 296 1.65 -0.83 26.60
CA ALA A 296 2.73 -1.06 27.55
C ALA A 296 2.21 -1.67 28.86
N HIS A 297 2.88 -2.75 29.32
CA HIS A 297 2.55 -3.34 30.62
C HIS A 297 2.74 -2.29 31.73
N ARG A 298 1.85 -2.30 32.72
CA ARG A 298 1.82 -1.30 33.80
C ARG A 298 3.18 -1.07 34.48
N ASP A 299 4.02 -2.11 34.60
CA ASP A 299 5.31 -2.04 35.30
C ASP A 299 6.39 -1.29 34.49
N VAL A 300 6.21 -1.11 33.18
CA VAL A 300 7.14 -0.41 32.29
C VAL A 300 6.50 0.77 31.55
N TYR A 301 5.23 1.06 31.85
CA TYR A 301 4.42 2.05 31.14
C TYR A 301 5.04 3.44 31.14
N ASP A 302 5.40 3.95 32.31
CA ASP A 302 5.92 5.30 32.46
C ASP A 302 7.29 5.44 31.76
N GLU A 303 8.14 4.43 31.85
CA GLU A 303 9.42 4.36 31.15
C GLU A 303 9.24 4.33 29.63
N VAL A 304 8.27 3.56 29.11
CA VAL A 304 7.95 3.52 27.68
C VAL A 304 7.48 4.89 27.19
N VAL A 305 6.60 5.57 27.93
CA VAL A 305 6.11 6.92 27.61
C VAL A 305 7.27 7.92 27.55
N GLU A 306 8.12 7.95 28.57
CA GLU A 306 9.26 8.86 28.64
C GLU A 306 10.23 8.65 27.46
N ARG A 307 10.66 7.41 27.24
CA ARG A 307 11.60 7.05 26.19
C ARG A 307 11.00 7.32 24.79
N LEU A 308 9.70 7.05 24.59
CA LEU A 308 9.03 7.30 23.31
C LEU A 308 8.95 8.81 23.03
N ALA A 309 8.61 9.61 24.05
CA ALA A 309 8.57 11.07 23.91
C ALA A 309 9.97 11.65 23.60
N ALA A 310 11.01 11.12 24.23
CA ALA A 310 12.38 11.52 23.90
C ALA A 310 12.75 11.20 22.44
N ARG A 311 12.33 10.03 21.94
CA ARG A 311 12.53 9.68 20.53
C ARG A 311 11.71 10.54 19.58
N ALA A 312 10.47 10.86 19.91
CA ALA A 312 9.64 11.77 19.13
C ALA A 312 10.31 13.14 18.95
N LYS A 313 10.83 13.70 20.04
CA LYS A 313 11.56 14.99 20.02
C LYS A 313 12.88 14.95 19.20
N ALA A 314 13.47 13.77 19.05
CA ALA A 314 14.72 13.59 18.29
C ALA A 314 14.49 13.39 16.78
N VAL A 315 13.25 13.24 16.32
CA VAL A 315 12.93 13.08 14.89
C VAL A 315 13.24 14.40 14.16
N LYS A 316 14.04 14.33 13.12
CA LYS A 316 14.32 15.48 12.25
C LYS A 316 13.19 15.65 11.24
N VAL A 317 12.29 16.58 11.53
CA VAL A 317 11.22 17.00 10.61
C VAL A 317 11.79 18.07 9.68
N GLY A 318 11.60 17.94 8.37
CA GLY A 318 12.14 18.93 7.44
C GLY A 318 11.97 18.56 5.96
N ASP A 319 12.73 19.27 5.12
CA ASP A 319 12.73 19.10 3.67
C ASP A 319 12.99 17.62 3.28
N PRO A 320 12.09 16.99 2.53
CA PRO A 320 12.28 15.61 2.07
C PRO A 320 13.52 15.39 1.21
N ALA A 321 13.99 16.41 0.50
CA ALA A 321 15.19 16.34 -0.33
C ALA A 321 16.49 16.30 0.50
N ALA A 322 16.46 16.78 1.74
CA ALA A 322 17.62 16.76 2.62
C ALA A 322 17.88 15.34 3.16
N ARG A 323 19.12 14.86 3.01
CA ARG A 323 19.50 13.48 3.37
C ARG A 323 19.37 13.17 4.87
N GLU A 324 19.49 14.16 5.72
CA GLU A 324 19.35 14.07 7.18
C GLU A 324 17.91 14.09 7.68
N THR A 325 16.95 14.44 6.83
CA THR A 325 15.52 14.44 7.19
C THR A 325 15.06 13.02 7.48
N SER A 326 14.43 12.85 8.64
CA SER A 326 13.85 11.57 9.07
C SER A 326 12.36 11.48 8.84
N MET A 327 11.65 12.63 8.86
CA MET A 327 10.21 12.71 8.66
C MET A 327 9.88 13.94 7.80
N GLY A 328 9.19 13.70 6.69
CA GLY A 328 8.68 14.71 5.77
C GLY A 328 7.34 15.30 6.22
N PRO A 329 6.64 16.03 5.31
CA PRO A 329 5.29 16.54 5.56
C PRO A 329 4.25 15.40 5.49
N LEU A 330 3.04 15.72 5.94
CA LEU A 330 1.83 15.01 5.53
C LEU A 330 1.55 15.29 4.05
N ILE A 331 0.83 14.40 3.39
CA ILE A 331 0.62 14.49 1.93
C ILE A 331 -0.18 15.72 1.49
N SER A 332 -1.04 16.29 2.34
CA SER A 332 -1.93 17.40 1.94
C SER A 332 -2.42 18.20 3.14
N ALA A 333 -2.95 19.41 2.86
CA ALA A 333 -3.64 20.23 3.84
C ALA A 333 -4.84 19.52 4.47
N ALA A 334 -5.57 18.72 3.69
CA ALA A 334 -6.72 17.95 4.18
C ALA A 334 -6.27 16.90 5.19
N GLN A 335 -5.18 16.18 4.90
CA GLN A 335 -4.63 15.19 5.84
C GLN A 335 -4.07 15.87 7.10
N MET A 336 -3.39 17.00 6.97
CA MET A 336 -2.92 17.77 8.13
C MET A 336 -4.08 18.23 9.02
N LYS A 337 -5.16 18.72 8.43
CA LYS A 337 -6.37 19.09 9.18
C LYS A 337 -6.97 17.88 9.91
N THR A 338 -7.01 16.72 9.28
CA THR A 338 -7.48 15.47 9.89
C THR A 338 -6.63 15.09 11.10
N VAL A 339 -5.31 15.06 10.95
CA VAL A 339 -4.36 14.70 12.02
C VAL A 339 -4.48 15.64 13.21
N LEU A 340 -4.46 16.98 12.97
CA LEU A 340 -4.61 17.98 14.03
C LEU A 340 -5.99 17.90 14.70
N GLY A 341 -7.03 17.56 13.95
CA GLY A 341 -8.36 17.29 14.48
C GLY A 341 -8.39 16.13 15.47
N TYR A 342 -7.67 15.04 15.17
CA TYR A 342 -7.51 13.92 16.10
C TYR A 342 -6.68 14.28 17.34
N VAL A 343 -5.69 15.17 17.20
CA VAL A 343 -4.94 15.68 18.35
C VAL A 343 -5.89 16.38 19.33
N GLU A 344 -6.76 17.26 18.83
CA GLU A 344 -7.77 17.93 19.67
C GLU A 344 -8.81 16.95 20.23
N THR A 345 -9.20 15.94 19.46
CA THR A 345 -10.08 14.87 19.97
C THR A 345 -9.44 14.13 21.15
N GLY A 346 -8.17 13.71 21.02
CA GLY A 346 -7.47 13.05 22.12
C GLY A 346 -7.40 13.89 23.40
N ARG A 347 -7.11 15.19 23.25
CA ARG A 347 -7.13 16.13 24.41
C ARG A 347 -8.52 16.23 25.04
N SER A 348 -9.56 16.39 24.22
CA SER A 348 -10.93 16.55 24.69
C SER A 348 -11.50 15.31 25.36
N GLU A 349 -11.03 14.10 24.94
CA GLU A 349 -11.40 12.82 25.56
C GLU A 349 -10.59 12.51 26.83
N GLY A 350 -9.61 13.36 27.20
CA GLY A 350 -8.87 13.24 28.45
C GLY A 350 -7.51 12.55 28.34
N ALA A 351 -7.05 12.21 27.14
CA ALA A 351 -5.69 11.71 26.94
C ALA A 351 -4.64 12.81 27.22
N SER A 352 -3.50 12.42 27.79
CA SER A 352 -2.43 13.34 28.14
C SER A 352 -1.49 13.54 26.96
N LEU A 353 -1.48 14.73 26.34
CA LEU A 353 -0.49 15.06 25.33
C LEU A 353 0.90 15.25 25.97
N VAL A 354 1.84 14.35 25.66
CA VAL A 354 3.19 14.36 26.23
C VAL A 354 4.14 15.22 25.41
N THR A 355 4.03 15.16 24.07
CA THR A 355 4.83 15.97 23.14
C THR A 355 4.15 16.06 21.79
N GLY A 356 4.51 17.07 21.00
CA GLY A 356 4.00 17.29 19.65
C GLY A 356 2.60 17.91 19.62
N GLY A 357 1.83 17.57 18.59
CA GLY A 357 0.43 17.99 18.43
C GLY A 357 0.26 19.33 17.76
N VAL A 358 1.30 19.88 17.13
CA VAL A 358 1.26 21.17 16.45
C VAL A 358 1.87 21.12 15.04
N ARG A 359 1.44 22.05 14.21
CA ARG A 359 2.08 22.29 12.89
C ARG A 359 3.49 22.82 13.08
N VAL A 360 4.42 22.42 12.21
CA VAL A 360 5.79 22.93 12.15
C VAL A 360 5.89 23.92 11.00
N GLY A 361 6.27 25.16 11.31
CA GLY A 361 6.42 26.23 10.33
C GLY A 361 5.10 26.73 9.73
N GLU A 362 5.24 27.67 8.78
CA GLU A 362 4.08 28.30 8.12
C GLU A 362 3.81 27.71 6.74
N ARG A 363 4.81 27.05 6.12
CA ARG A 363 4.77 26.48 4.77
C ARG A 363 5.02 24.97 4.83
N GLY A 364 4.38 24.23 3.93
CA GLY A 364 4.36 22.76 3.90
C GLY A 364 3.43 22.17 4.97
N PHE A 365 3.08 20.89 4.80
CA PHE A 365 2.11 20.23 5.67
C PHE A 365 2.80 19.47 6.81
N PHE A 366 3.76 20.11 7.46
CA PHE A 366 4.55 19.51 8.53
C PHE A 366 3.82 19.52 9.87
N VAL A 367 3.87 18.39 10.59
CA VAL A 367 3.31 18.23 11.95
C VAL A 367 4.36 17.56 12.81
N GLU A 368 4.48 17.98 14.07
CA GLU A 368 5.39 17.34 15.03
C GLU A 368 5.01 15.89 15.32
N PRO A 369 6.00 14.98 15.51
CA PRO A 369 5.76 13.67 16.09
C PRO A 369 5.06 13.80 17.42
N THR A 370 3.91 13.14 17.55
CA THR A 370 2.96 13.34 18.64
C THR A 370 2.83 12.10 19.48
N VAL A 371 2.88 12.24 20.81
CA VAL A 371 2.71 11.15 21.77
C VAL A 371 1.63 11.49 22.77
N PHE A 372 0.61 10.66 22.84
CA PHE A 372 -0.39 10.67 23.89
C PHE A 372 -0.15 9.55 24.91
N ALA A 373 -0.23 9.88 26.20
CA ALA A 373 -0.27 8.95 27.32
C ALA A 373 -1.67 8.92 27.94
N ASN A 374 -1.92 7.98 28.84
CA ASN A 374 -3.21 7.78 29.52
C ASN A 374 -4.37 7.67 28.51
N VAL A 375 -4.10 6.96 27.40
CA VAL A 375 -5.13 6.69 26.42
C VAL A 375 -5.93 5.47 26.87
N GLU A 376 -7.24 5.65 26.97
CA GLU A 376 -8.16 4.54 27.23
C GLU A 376 -8.57 3.86 25.93
N HIS A 377 -8.95 2.59 26.04
CA HIS A 377 -9.25 1.77 24.86
C HIS A 377 -10.39 2.34 24.02
N GLU A 378 -11.39 2.93 24.64
CA GLU A 378 -12.61 3.46 24.03
C GLU A 378 -12.43 4.82 23.36
N MET A 379 -11.33 5.52 23.61
CA MET A 379 -11.04 6.83 23.00
C MET A 379 -10.90 6.71 21.49
N ARG A 380 -11.39 7.68 20.74
CA ARG A 380 -11.33 7.67 19.27
C ARG A 380 -9.90 7.56 18.72
N ILE A 381 -8.94 8.20 19.39
CA ILE A 381 -7.52 8.08 19.03
C ILE A 381 -6.95 6.67 19.22
N SER A 382 -7.64 5.80 19.99
CA SER A 382 -7.34 4.38 20.13
C SER A 382 -8.08 3.50 19.12
N GLN A 383 -9.25 3.91 18.66
CA GLN A 383 -10.13 3.10 17.82
C GLN A 383 -10.02 3.42 16.33
N GLU A 384 -9.84 4.69 15.96
CA GLU A 384 -9.89 5.16 14.60
C GLU A 384 -8.49 5.35 14.00
N GLU A 385 -8.34 5.08 12.71
CA GLU A 385 -7.09 5.29 11.97
C GLU A 385 -6.85 6.79 11.75
N ILE A 386 -5.76 7.35 12.31
CA ILE A 386 -5.40 8.76 12.17
C ILE A 386 -4.62 9.02 10.88
N PHE A 387 -3.80 8.06 10.47
CA PHE A 387 -2.93 8.12 9.31
C PHE A 387 -1.97 9.32 9.35
N GLY A 388 -1.34 9.51 10.51
CA GLY A 388 -0.42 10.59 10.82
C GLY A 388 0.52 10.23 11.98
N PRO A 389 1.49 11.10 12.33
CA PRO A 389 2.56 10.78 13.28
C PRO A 389 2.08 10.89 14.74
N VAL A 390 1.03 10.16 15.09
CA VAL A 390 0.38 10.20 16.42
C VAL A 390 0.40 8.82 17.06
N ALA A 391 1.15 8.71 18.14
CA ALA A 391 1.24 7.52 18.99
C ALA A 391 0.27 7.61 20.16
N SER A 392 -0.53 6.56 20.38
CA SER A 392 -1.43 6.40 21.52
C SER A 392 -0.87 5.33 22.46
N VAL A 393 -0.40 5.73 23.65
CA VAL A 393 0.16 4.79 24.64
C VAL A 393 -0.93 4.37 25.60
N ILE A 394 -1.21 3.06 25.63
CA ILE A 394 -2.28 2.43 26.39
C ILE A 394 -1.66 1.49 27.42
N ARG A 395 -2.15 1.51 28.65
CA ARG A 395 -1.70 0.63 29.73
C ARG A 395 -2.44 -0.70 29.66
N PHE A 396 -1.74 -1.81 29.93
CA PHE A 396 -2.38 -3.10 30.17
C PHE A 396 -1.81 -3.77 31.44
N ASN A 397 -2.56 -4.74 31.98
CA ASN A 397 -2.23 -5.34 33.29
C ASN A 397 -1.60 -6.73 33.17
N ASP A 398 -2.05 -7.53 32.22
CA ASP A 398 -1.60 -8.91 32.01
C ASP A 398 -1.77 -9.33 30.54
N GLU A 399 -1.40 -10.57 30.21
CA GLU A 399 -1.44 -11.13 28.85
C GLU A 399 -2.85 -11.13 28.24
N ALA A 400 -3.87 -11.47 29.07
CA ALA A 400 -5.25 -11.51 28.61
C ALA A 400 -5.80 -10.11 28.32
N ASP A 401 -5.47 -9.13 29.16
CA ASP A 401 -5.84 -7.73 28.98
C ASP A 401 -5.18 -7.14 27.73
N ALA A 402 -3.88 -7.41 27.51
CA ALA A 402 -3.16 -6.99 26.32
C ALA A 402 -3.83 -7.50 25.03
N ILE A 403 -4.18 -8.80 24.99
CA ILE A 403 -4.85 -9.42 23.83
C ILE A 403 -6.24 -8.82 23.63
N ARG A 404 -7.01 -8.63 24.71
CA ARG A 404 -8.33 -8.00 24.66
C ARG A 404 -8.28 -6.60 24.05
N ILE A 405 -7.37 -5.76 24.52
CA ILE A 405 -7.20 -4.38 24.01
C ILE A 405 -6.69 -4.42 22.56
N ALA A 406 -5.72 -5.27 22.25
CA ALA A 406 -5.17 -5.38 20.91
C ALA A 406 -6.24 -5.74 19.87
N ASN A 407 -7.07 -6.75 20.18
CA ASN A 407 -8.14 -7.24 19.32
C ASN A 407 -9.41 -6.37 19.32
N GLY A 408 -9.50 -5.38 20.20
CA GLY A 408 -10.71 -4.59 20.46
C GLY A 408 -10.94 -3.45 19.45
N THR A 409 -10.52 -3.58 18.20
CA THR A 409 -10.83 -2.66 17.10
C THR A 409 -11.45 -3.40 15.91
N LEU A 410 -11.98 -2.68 14.94
CA LEU A 410 -12.52 -3.28 13.71
C LEU A 410 -11.41 -3.75 12.74
N TYR A 411 -10.18 -3.30 12.97
CA TYR A 411 -9.02 -3.58 12.14
C TYR A 411 -8.28 -4.86 12.57
N SER A 412 -7.59 -5.48 11.61
CA SER A 412 -6.80 -6.68 11.85
C SER A 412 -5.65 -6.83 10.83
N LEU A 413 -4.95 -5.74 10.51
CA LEU A 413 -3.87 -5.76 9.52
C LEU A 413 -2.57 -6.31 10.11
N ALA A 414 -2.07 -5.68 11.17
CA ALA A 414 -0.80 -6.06 11.78
C ALA A 414 -0.77 -5.85 13.30
N ALA A 415 0.17 -6.54 13.96
CA ALA A 415 0.48 -6.35 15.37
C ALA A 415 1.96 -6.66 15.65
N GLY A 416 2.50 -6.14 16.76
CA GLY A 416 3.82 -6.46 17.27
C GLY A 416 3.76 -6.93 18.72
N VAL A 417 4.68 -7.81 19.12
CA VAL A 417 4.80 -8.27 20.51
C VAL A 417 6.27 -8.33 20.93
N TRP A 418 6.56 -7.79 22.10
CA TRP A 418 7.91 -7.69 22.68
C TRP A 418 7.96 -8.35 24.04
N SER A 419 8.71 -9.44 24.15
CA SER A 419 8.96 -10.18 25.40
C SER A 419 10.17 -11.10 25.22
N ALA A 420 10.88 -11.36 26.29
CA ALA A 420 11.95 -12.36 26.31
C ALA A 420 11.41 -13.79 26.53
N ASP A 421 10.17 -13.94 27.02
CA ASP A 421 9.50 -15.23 27.19
C ASP A 421 8.98 -15.77 25.85
N ILE A 422 9.68 -16.77 25.31
CA ILE A 422 9.33 -17.40 24.03
C ILE A 422 7.92 -18.05 24.06
N GLY A 423 7.50 -18.59 25.18
CA GLY A 423 6.17 -19.17 25.36
C GLY A 423 5.08 -18.11 25.25
N ARG A 424 5.29 -16.96 25.91
CA ARG A 424 4.39 -15.80 25.85
C ARG A 424 4.24 -15.28 24.43
N VAL A 425 5.33 -15.00 23.74
CA VAL A 425 5.23 -14.39 22.40
C VAL A 425 4.49 -15.28 21.41
N HIS A 426 4.63 -16.61 21.50
CA HIS A 426 3.88 -17.54 20.66
C HIS A 426 2.40 -17.64 21.03
N ARG A 427 2.04 -17.65 22.34
CA ARG A 427 0.63 -17.63 22.76
C ARG A 427 -0.04 -16.33 22.31
N VAL A 428 0.59 -15.18 22.58
CA VAL A 428 0.07 -13.87 22.18
C VAL A 428 -0.07 -13.77 20.67
N ALA A 429 0.94 -14.15 19.90
CA ALA A 429 0.90 -14.10 18.44
C ALA A 429 -0.23 -14.97 17.85
N ARG A 430 -0.51 -16.15 18.43
CA ARG A 430 -1.62 -17.02 18.02
C ARG A 430 -2.98 -16.37 18.28
N ASP A 431 -3.12 -15.68 19.42
CA ASP A 431 -4.41 -15.16 19.89
C ASP A 431 -4.68 -13.72 19.40
N LEU A 432 -3.68 -13.04 18.81
CA LEU A 432 -3.83 -11.76 18.14
C LEU A 432 -4.57 -11.90 16.81
N ARG A 433 -5.58 -11.07 16.60
CA ARG A 433 -6.32 -10.97 15.36
C ARG A 433 -5.61 -9.99 14.42
N ALA A 434 -4.62 -10.48 13.68
CA ALA A 434 -3.83 -9.71 12.72
C ALA A 434 -3.36 -10.59 11.55
N GLY A 435 -3.24 -10.02 10.37
CA GLY A 435 -2.69 -10.71 9.20
C GLY A 435 -1.17 -10.91 9.29
N THR A 436 -0.48 -9.98 9.95
CA THR A 436 0.96 -10.07 10.23
C THR A 436 1.22 -9.81 11.71
N VAL A 437 2.01 -10.66 12.35
CA VAL A 437 2.47 -10.46 13.74
C VAL A 437 3.99 -10.49 13.77
N TRP A 438 4.58 -9.41 14.25
CA TRP A 438 6.01 -9.30 14.48
C TRP A 438 6.38 -9.65 15.92
N ILE A 439 7.42 -10.43 16.12
CA ILE A 439 7.95 -10.80 17.43
C ILE A 439 9.34 -10.19 17.60
N ASN A 440 9.51 -9.36 18.62
CA ASN A 440 10.76 -8.65 18.95
C ASN A 440 11.34 -7.84 17.77
N THR A 441 10.48 -7.41 16.88
CA THR A 441 10.74 -6.53 15.73
C THR A 441 9.44 -5.84 15.33
N TYR A 442 9.49 -4.86 14.38
CA TYR A 442 8.29 -4.21 13.84
C TYR A 442 8.55 -3.63 12.44
N GLY A 443 7.55 -3.75 11.55
CA GLY A 443 7.50 -3.02 10.28
C GLY A 443 8.25 -3.68 9.12
N TYR A 444 8.82 -4.87 9.30
CA TYR A 444 9.48 -5.59 8.19
C TYR A 444 8.46 -6.28 7.30
N THR A 445 8.62 -6.12 5.99
CA THR A 445 7.87 -6.84 4.96
C THR A 445 8.83 -7.58 4.05
N ASP A 446 8.38 -8.71 3.51
CA ASP A 446 9.13 -9.49 2.53
C ASP A 446 8.14 -10.00 1.48
N VAL A 447 8.49 -9.86 0.20
CA VAL A 447 7.61 -10.25 -0.91
C VAL A 447 7.23 -11.73 -0.91
N ARG A 448 7.99 -12.58 -0.21
CA ARG A 448 7.73 -14.03 -0.07
C ARG A 448 6.67 -14.37 0.97
N LEU A 449 6.33 -13.43 1.86
CA LEU A 449 5.36 -13.62 2.94
C LEU A 449 4.03 -12.95 2.58
N PRO A 450 2.88 -13.63 2.81
CA PRO A 450 1.58 -13.03 2.57
C PRO A 450 1.39 -11.74 3.36
N TRP A 451 0.83 -10.73 2.72
CA TRP A 451 0.46 -9.45 3.33
C TRP A 451 -1.03 -9.21 3.20
N GLY A 452 -1.67 -8.71 4.26
CA GLY A 452 -3.06 -8.29 4.26
C GLY A 452 -3.78 -8.63 5.55
N GLY A 453 -4.93 -7.99 5.75
CA GLY A 453 -5.77 -8.13 6.93
C GLY A 453 -7.07 -8.89 6.72
N SER A 454 -7.97 -8.73 7.69
CA SER A 454 -9.37 -9.16 7.63
C SER A 454 -10.28 -8.11 8.27
N GLY A 455 -11.60 -8.26 8.20
CA GLY A 455 -12.54 -7.25 8.70
C GLY A 455 -12.39 -5.92 7.97
N ASP A 456 -12.32 -4.82 8.72
CA ASP A 456 -12.16 -3.48 8.16
C ASP A 456 -10.75 -3.21 7.59
N SER A 457 -9.81 -4.17 7.73
CA SER A 457 -8.52 -4.14 7.05
C SER A 457 -8.55 -4.83 5.68
N GLY A 458 -9.70 -5.31 5.21
CA GLY A 458 -9.87 -5.86 3.87
C GLY A 458 -9.88 -7.37 3.79
N PHE A 459 -9.66 -7.91 2.59
CA PHE A 459 -9.58 -9.33 2.30
C PHE A 459 -8.79 -9.59 1.02
N GLY A 460 -8.35 -10.84 0.84
CA GLY A 460 -7.30 -11.21 -0.09
C GLY A 460 -5.93 -11.11 0.57
N ARG A 461 -4.90 -11.43 -0.18
CA ARG A 461 -3.51 -11.27 0.25
C ARG A 461 -2.67 -10.75 -0.92
N GLU A 462 -1.86 -9.78 -0.63
CA GLU A 462 -0.74 -9.37 -1.47
C GLU A 462 0.48 -10.20 -1.07
N HIS A 463 1.52 -10.22 -1.88
CA HIS A 463 2.76 -10.95 -1.64
C HIS A 463 2.60 -12.48 -1.54
N GLY A 464 3.74 -13.17 -1.47
CA GLY A 464 3.80 -14.63 -1.45
C GLY A 464 3.27 -15.26 -2.74
N ASP A 465 3.21 -16.56 -2.72
CA ASP A 465 2.59 -17.38 -3.76
C ASP A 465 1.06 -17.26 -3.78
N VAL A 466 0.46 -16.97 -2.62
CA VAL A 466 -1.00 -16.78 -2.48
C VAL A 466 -1.54 -15.63 -3.33
N ALA A 467 -0.71 -14.62 -3.65
CA ALA A 467 -1.13 -13.55 -4.54
C ALA A 467 -1.38 -14.05 -5.97
N ILE A 468 -0.72 -15.11 -6.42
CA ILE A 468 -0.95 -15.74 -7.73
C ILE A 468 -2.39 -16.23 -7.87
N GLU A 469 -3.00 -16.71 -6.79
CA GLU A 469 -4.40 -17.16 -6.77
C GLU A 469 -5.38 -16.02 -7.02
N ASN A 470 -5.01 -14.80 -6.65
CA ASN A 470 -5.82 -13.62 -6.89
C ASN A 470 -5.89 -13.23 -8.38
N PHE A 471 -4.91 -13.64 -9.19
CA PHE A 471 -4.78 -13.26 -10.60
C PHE A 471 -4.94 -14.43 -11.57
N THR A 472 -5.29 -15.63 -11.06
CA THR A 472 -5.52 -16.83 -11.87
C THR A 472 -6.86 -17.50 -11.55
N GLU A 473 -7.44 -18.17 -12.58
CA GLU A 473 -8.63 -19.00 -12.44
C GLU A 473 -8.27 -20.46 -12.71
N PRO A 474 -8.64 -21.40 -11.81
CA PRO A 474 -8.48 -22.83 -12.07
C PRO A 474 -9.54 -23.32 -13.06
N LYS A 475 -9.10 -24.04 -14.09
CA LYS A 475 -9.95 -24.74 -15.06
C LYS A 475 -9.70 -26.24 -14.98
N ALA A 476 -10.74 -27.04 -14.76
CA ALA A 476 -10.66 -28.50 -14.82
C ALA A 476 -10.88 -28.99 -16.26
N VAL A 477 -10.01 -29.92 -16.71
CA VAL A 477 -10.11 -30.56 -18.04
C VAL A 477 -10.25 -32.05 -17.86
N TRP A 478 -11.19 -32.65 -18.56
CA TRP A 478 -11.46 -34.08 -18.62
C TRP A 478 -11.25 -34.59 -20.03
N LEU A 479 -10.41 -35.60 -20.18
CA LEU A 479 -10.20 -36.33 -21.43
C LEU A 479 -10.57 -37.81 -21.19
N ALA A 480 -11.57 -38.31 -21.88
CA ALA A 480 -11.87 -39.73 -21.92
C ALA A 480 -10.76 -40.43 -22.76
N ILE A 481 -10.20 -41.52 -22.22
CA ILE A 481 -9.13 -42.26 -22.88
C ILE A 481 -9.73 -43.38 -23.74
N ASP A 482 -10.83 -44.00 -23.30
CA ASP A 482 -11.52 -45.05 -23.99
C ASP A 482 -12.84 -44.50 -24.58
N GLN A 483 -12.92 -44.36 -25.88
CA GLN A 483 -14.16 -44.15 -26.69
C GLN A 483 -14.25 -45.24 -27.73
#